data_e93bbfd866c892e787df53459e1fd0ab
#
_entry.id   e93bbfd866c892e787df53459e1fd0ab
#
_cell.length_a   1.000
_cell.length_b   1.000
_cell.length_c   1.000
_cell.angle_alpha   90.00
_cell.angle_beta   90.00
_cell.angle_gamma   90.00
#
_symmetry.space_group_name_H-M   'P 1'
#
loop_
_entity.id
_entity.type
_entity.pdbx_description
1 polymer ?
#
loop_
_entity_poly.entity_id
_entity_poly.type
_entity_poly.pdbx_seq_one_letter_code
_entity_poly.pdbx_strand_id
1 'polypeptide(L)'
;VCGNVVIGENSFISKYNMNAWGYSDDNSSVVEHGVDIDFWKPDENIDRDNACLSVVNDWPNRDWCCGYNLWQQTVQGLPIKVFGKSPGLSEPASSTEHLREIYQSSRIFYNTSLHSPVPTVLLEAMACGCAIVSTANCMIPEIIENGKNGLISNDPQELRGFLQLLLKDEDLAKELGDNARKTIVEKYNLEKFVDNWNNLLHSTVNNYRNK
;
A
#
# COMPACT_ATOMS: atom_id res chain seq x y z
N VAL A 1 16.29 -22.51 -15.24
CA VAL A 1 15.94 -22.90 -13.87
C VAL A 1 17.22 -22.74 -13.08
N CYS A 2 17.39 -21.61 -12.38
CA CYS A 2 18.48 -21.45 -11.43
C CYS A 2 18.21 -22.42 -10.29
N GLY A 3 19.13 -23.36 -10.06
CA GLY A 3 19.05 -24.27 -8.93
C GLY A 3 19.03 -23.51 -7.61
N ASN A 4 18.09 -23.81 -6.73
CA ASN A 4 17.98 -23.22 -5.41
C ASN A 4 19.21 -23.56 -4.58
N VAL A 5 20.20 -22.68 -4.55
CA VAL A 5 21.28 -22.77 -3.59
C VAL A 5 20.79 -22.03 -2.34
N VAL A 6 20.27 -22.77 -1.37
CA VAL A 6 19.89 -22.21 -0.05
C VAL A 6 21.17 -21.94 0.72
N ILE A 7 21.61 -20.68 0.76
CA ILE A 7 22.80 -20.22 1.49
C ILE A 7 22.37 -19.55 2.83
N GLY A 8 21.30 -20.02 3.45
CA GLY A 8 20.81 -19.45 4.70
C GLY A 8 19.29 -19.39 4.77
N GLU A 9 18.78 -18.61 5.71
CA GLU A 9 17.35 -18.32 5.82
C GLU A 9 16.93 -17.23 4.83
N ASN A 10 15.87 -17.47 4.07
CA ASN A 10 15.35 -16.50 3.12
C ASN A 10 14.32 -15.61 3.81
N SER A 11 14.36 -14.31 3.53
CA SER A 11 13.39 -13.35 4.03
C SER A 11 12.62 -12.71 2.89
N PHE A 12 11.31 -12.61 3.05
CA PHE A 12 10.37 -12.03 2.09
C PHE A 12 9.54 -10.92 2.74
N ILE A 13 9.01 -10.01 1.93
CA ILE A 13 8.22 -8.87 2.40
C ILE A 13 6.71 -9.19 2.50
N SER A 14 6.29 -10.35 2.02
CA SER A 14 4.90 -10.84 2.10
C SER A 14 4.83 -12.34 1.84
N LYS A 15 3.75 -12.98 2.26
CA LYS A 15 3.45 -14.38 1.91
C LYS A 15 3.25 -14.55 0.42
N TYR A 16 2.58 -13.60 -0.24
CA TYR A 16 2.46 -13.60 -1.69
C TYR A 16 3.83 -13.66 -2.37
N ASN A 17 4.77 -12.81 -1.94
CA ASN A 17 6.10 -12.76 -2.53
C ASN A 17 6.87 -14.06 -2.27
N MET A 18 6.82 -14.60 -1.05
CA MET A 18 7.42 -15.88 -0.68
C MET A 18 6.90 -17.02 -1.58
N ASN A 19 5.59 -17.17 -1.70
CA ASN A 19 4.95 -18.20 -2.51
C ASN A 19 5.26 -18.05 -4.00
N ALA A 20 5.29 -16.81 -4.53
CA ALA A 20 5.63 -16.53 -5.92
C ALA A 20 7.06 -16.97 -6.30
N TRP A 21 7.97 -17.02 -5.32
CA TRP A 21 9.33 -17.52 -5.48
C TRP A 21 9.45 -19.03 -5.21
N GLY A 22 8.35 -19.71 -4.87
CA GLY A 22 8.31 -21.15 -4.60
C GLY A 22 8.84 -21.56 -3.24
N TYR A 23 8.86 -20.63 -2.28
CA TYR A 23 9.27 -20.88 -0.90
C TYR A 23 8.05 -21.11 0.00
N SER A 24 8.30 -21.75 1.16
CA SER A 24 7.32 -22.00 2.22
C SER A 24 7.85 -21.60 3.59
N ASP A 25 7.01 -21.61 4.61
CA ASP A 25 7.36 -21.24 5.99
C ASP A 25 8.47 -22.13 6.61
N ASP A 26 8.75 -23.32 6.03
CA ASP A 26 9.76 -24.26 6.57
C ASP A 26 11.21 -23.74 6.49
N ASN A 27 11.51 -22.90 5.48
CA ASN A 27 12.87 -22.40 5.18
C ASN A 27 12.91 -20.90 4.93
N SER A 28 11.86 -20.19 5.32
CA SER A 28 11.73 -18.77 4.98
C SER A 28 10.89 -18.04 6.00
N SER A 29 11.21 -16.75 6.16
CA SER A 29 10.49 -15.85 7.06
C SER A 29 9.89 -14.70 6.28
N VAL A 30 8.76 -14.17 6.75
CA VAL A 30 8.16 -12.95 6.23
C VAL A 30 8.42 -11.82 7.21
N VAL A 31 9.04 -10.73 6.72
CA VAL A 31 9.21 -9.48 7.45
C VAL A 31 8.57 -8.37 6.62
N GLU A 32 7.34 -8.02 6.99
CA GLU A 32 6.54 -7.01 6.30
C GLU A 32 7.14 -5.62 6.47
N HIS A 33 6.87 -4.71 5.54
CA HIS A 33 7.33 -3.31 5.64
C HIS A 33 6.73 -2.60 6.85
N GLY A 34 7.54 -1.74 7.47
CA GLY A 34 7.12 -0.85 8.54
C GLY A 34 6.94 0.59 8.04
N VAL A 35 5.98 1.28 8.63
CA VAL A 35 5.69 2.70 8.39
C VAL A 35 5.89 3.47 9.69
N ASP A 36 6.55 4.62 9.61
CA ASP A 36 6.65 5.57 10.71
C ASP A 36 5.27 6.22 10.96
N ILE A 37 4.55 5.68 11.95
CA ILE A 37 3.18 6.10 12.29
C ILE A 37 3.12 7.43 13.03
N ASP A 38 4.24 7.94 13.52
CA ASP A 38 4.33 9.26 14.15
C ASP A 38 4.53 10.35 13.11
N PHE A 39 5.21 10.03 12.02
CA PHE A 39 5.34 10.90 10.88
C PHE A 39 4.10 10.82 9.97
N TRP A 40 3.72 9.64 9.48
CA TRP A 40 2.54 9.40 8.65
C TRP A 40 1.30 9.24 9.53
N LYS A 41 0.60 10.32 9.80
CA LYS A 41 -0.61 10.33 10.64
C LYS A 41 -1.63 11.35 10.14
N PRO A 42 -2.90 11.17 10.47
CA PRO A 42 -3.92 12.17 10.21
C PRO A 42 -3.59 13.49 10.92
N ASP A 43 -4.09 14.58 10.37
CA ASP A 43 -4.14 15.87 11.04
C ASP A 43 -5.61 16.33 11.08
N GLU A 44 -6.18 16.44 12.29
CA GLU A 44 -7.58 16.83 12.50
C GLU A 44 -7.88 18.29 12.14
N ASN A 45 -6.83 19.12 11.99
CA ASN A 45 -6.96 20.51 11.60
C ASN A 45 -6.99 20.72 10.08
N ILE A 46 -6.77 19.68 9.30
CA ILE A 46 -6.77 19.71 7.83
C ILE A 46 -8.09 19.14 7.32
N ASP A 47 -8.85 19.98 6.63
CA ASP A 47 -10.06 19.51 5.93
C ASP A 47 -9.68 18.61 4.74
N ARG A 48 -10.35 17.47 4.64
CA ARG A 48 -10.14 16.53 3.54
C ARG A 48 -10.99 16.92 2.35
N ASP A 49 -10.37 16.97 1.19
CA ASP A 49 -11.06 17.26 -0.06
C ASP A 49 -11.92 16.07 -0.55
N ASN A 50 -12.88 16.38 -1.42
CA ASN A 50 -13.72 15.39 -2.05
C ASN A 50 -13.16 14.97 -3.42
N ALA A 51 -11.94 14.43 -3.44
CA ALA A 51 -11.26 13.94 -4.63
C ALA A 51 -10.56 12.61 -4.37
N CYS A 52 -10.28 11.88 -5.43
CA CYS A 52 -9.50 10.65 -5.38
C CYS A 52 -8.02 10.96 -5.67
N LEU A 53 -7.14 10.64 -4.76
CA LEU A 53 -5.69 10.81 -4.89
C LEU A 53 -5.06 9.53 -5.43
N SER A 54 -4.12 9.68 -6.37
CA SER A 54 -3.17 8.64 -6.75
C SER A 54 -1.74 9.18 -6.72
N VAL A 55 -0.79 8.38 -6.23
CA VAL A 55 0.63 8.75 -6.14
C VAL A 55 1.47 7.68 -6.84
N VAL A 56 1.98 7.99 -8.03
CA VAL A 56 2.76 7.03 -8.85
C VAL A 56 3.83 7.76 -9.65
N ASN A 57 5.06 7.25 -9.65
CA ASN A 57 6.14 7.75 -10.48
C ASN A 57 6.18 7.03 -11.83
N ASP A 58 6.44 7.80 -12.91
CA ASP A 58 6.60 7.30 -14.28
C ASP A 58 5.46 6.39 -14.74
N TRP A 59 4.24 6.77 -14.40
CA TRP A 59 3.05 5.94 -14.51
C TRP A 59 2.76 5.45 -15.94
N PRO A 60 2.77 6.31 -16.98
CA PRO A 60 2.51 5.85 -18.35
C PRO A 60 3.50 4.78 -18.84
N ASN A 61 4.79 4.89 -18.49
CA ASN A 61 5.80 3.92 -18.88
C ASN A 61 5.79 2.65 -18.01
N ARG A 62 5.14 2.71 -16.85
CA ARG A 62 5.00 1.60 -15.90
C ARG A 62 3.59 1.03 -15.84
N ASP A 63 2.81 1.18 -16.89
CA ASP A 63 1.44 0.66 -16.97
C ASP A 63 1.36 -0.83 -16.62
N TRP A 64 2.29 -1.62 -17.13
CA TRP A 64 2.36 -3.07 -16.90
C TRP A 64 2.38 -3.49 -15.42
N CYS A 65 2.89 -2.66 -14.52
CA CYS A 65 2.94 -2.93 -13.08
C CYS A 65 2.10 -1.98 -12.25
N CYS A 66 1.83 -0.77 -12.72
CA CYS A 66 1.13 0.27 -11.96
C CYS A 66 -0.29 0.58 -12.48
N GLY A 67 -0.73 -0.06 -13.59
CA GLY A 67 -2.11 -0.02 -14.07
C GLY A 67 -2.59 1.37 -14.52
N TYR A 68 -1.79 2.08 -15.30
CA TYR A 68 -2.17 3.41 -15.84
C TYR A 68 -3.43 3.36 -16.69
N ASN A 69 -3.53 2.38 -17.61
CA ASN A 69 -4.71 2.22 -18.46
C ASN A 69 -5.97 1.89 -17.65
N LEU A 70 -5.84 1.06 -16.61
CA LEU A 70 -6.93 0.77 -15.70
C LEU A 70 -7.38 2.03 -14.96
N TRP A 71 -6.43 2.82 -14.46
CA TRP A 71 -6.73 4.10 -13.82
C TRP A 71 -7.48 5.04 -14.78
N GLN A 72 -6.98 5.26 -15.99
CA GLN A 72 -7.62 6.12 -16.97
C GLN A 72 -9.07 5.69 -17.24
N GLN A 73 -9.32 4.39 -17.35
CA GLN A 73 -10.65 3.82 -17.58
C GLN A 73 -11.61 4.09 -16.42
N THR A 74 -11.12 4.01 -15.19
CA THR A 74 -11.97 4.05 -14.00
C THR A 74 -12.27 5.46 -13.49
N VAL A 75 -11.37 6.43 -13.74
CA VAL A 75 -11.49 7.79 -13.17
C VAL A 75 -12.18 8.83 -14.06
N GLN A 76 -12.61 8.46 -15.26
CA GLN A 76 -13.21 9.41 -16.20
C GLN A 76 -14.37 10.19 -15.57
N GLY A 77 -14.27 11.55 -15.58
CA GLY A 77 -15.29 12.44 -15.04
C GLY A 77 -15.40 12.47 -13.51
N LEU A 78 -14.47 11.82 -12.77
CA LEU A 78 -14.37 11.94 -11.33
C LEU A 78 -13.38 13.05 -10.94
N PRO A 79 -13.55 13.69 -9.77
CA PRO A 79 -12.56 14.60 -9.22
C PRO A 79 -11.33 13.81 -8.78
N ILE A 80 -10.19 14.06 -9.44
CA ILE A 80 -8.93 13.34 -9.19
C ILE A 80 -7.76 14.28 -8.98
N LYS A 81 -6.81 13.83 -8.16
CA LYS A 81 -5.50 14.42 -7.98
C LYS A 81 -4.45 13.36 -8.25
N VAL A 82 -3.38 13.72 -8.94
CA VAL A 82 -2.26 12.83 -9.22
C VAL A 82 -0.97 13.50 -8.79
N PHE A 83 -0.16 12.78 -8.03
CA PHE A 83 1.20 13.18 -7.66
C PHE A 83 2.19 12.08 -8.03
N GLY A 84 3.45 12.48 -8.13
CA GLY A 84 4.55 11.62 -8.55
C GLY A 84 5.21 12.15 -9.82
N LYS A 85 6.48 11.79 -10.00
CA LYS A 85 7.26 12.21 -11.18
C LYS A 85 6.79 11.42 -12.41
N SER A 86 5.74 11.91 -13.07
CA SER A 86 5.18 11.32 -14.29
C SER A 86 5.09 12.39 -15.38
N PRO A 87 6.14 12.57 -16.23
CA PRO A 87 6.21 13.65 -17.21
C PRO A 87 4.96 13.74 -18.10
N GLY A 88 4.38 14.94 -18.19
CA GLY A 88 3.14 15.19 -18.95
C GLY A 88 1.84 14.79 -18.24
N LEU A 89 1.91 14.20 -17.04
CA LEU A 89 0.75 13.82 -16.23
C LEU A 89 0.76 14.50 -14.85
N SER A 90 1.87 14.42 -14.11
CA SER A 90 1.95 14.94 -12.75
C SER A 90 3.38 15.28 -12.35
N GLU A 91 3.49 16.14 -11.33
CA GLU A 91 4.74 16.49 -10.68
C GLU A 91 4.85 15.80 -9.31
N PRO A 92 6.07 15.53 -8.83
CA PRO A 92 6.27 14.98 -7.50
C PRO A 92 5.92 15.99 -6.40
N ALA A 93 5.60 15.50 -5.22
CA ALA A 93 5.61 16.34 -4.03
C ALA A 93 7.01 16.97 -3.84
N SER A 94 7.07 18.21 -3.36
CA SER A 94 8.32 18.95 -3.20
C SER A 94 9.22 18.42 -2.07
N SER A 95 8.62 17.72 -1.10
CA SER A 95 9.30 17.06 0.01
C SER A 95 8.44 15.92 0.57
N THR A 96 8.99 15.15 1.51
CA THR A 96 8.25 14.10 2.22
C THR A 96 7.14 14.70 3.09
N GLU A 97 7.37 15.85 3.71
CA GLU A 97 6.38 16.59 4.48
C GLU A 97 5.21 17.04 3.59
N HIS A 98 5.51 17.57 2.40
CA HIS A 98 4.48 17.93 1.42
C HIS A 98 3.69 16.72 0.97
N LEU A 99 4.32 15.55 0.76
CA LEU A 99 3.61 14.31 0.45
C LEU A 99 2.68 13.88 1.59
N ARG A 100 3.12 14.02 2.84
CA ARG A 100 2.26 13.78 4.01
C ARG A 100 1.05 14.72 4.03
N GLU A 101 1.24 16.01 3.80
CA GLU A 101 0.14 17.00 3.72
C GLU A 101 -0.86 16.64 2.61
N ILE A 102 -0.38 16.15 1.47
CA ILE A 102 -1.22 15.65 0.38
C ILE A 102 -2.09 14.49 0.85
N TYR A 103 -1.53 13.50 1.56
CA TYR A 103 -2.34 12.41 2.13
C TYR A 103 -3.31 12.91 3.20
N GLN A 104 -2.87 13.80 4.10
CA GLN A 104 -3.70 14.36 5.17
C GLN A 104 -4.90 15.13 4.63
N SER A 105 -4.73 15.85 3.52
CA SER A 105 -5.80 16.60 2.85
C SER A 105 -6.65 15.75 1.90
N SER A 106 -6.35 14.47 1.71
CA SER A 106 -7.07 13.62 0.78
C SER A 106 -8.00 12.65 1.52
N ARG A 107 -9.27 12.57 1.05
CA ARG A 107 -10.26 11.64 1.61
C ARG A 107 -10.05 10.21 1.10
N ILE A 108 -9.79 10.07 -0.20
CA ILE A 108 -9.73 8.78 -0.89
C ILE A 108 -8.36 8.61 -1.54
N PHE A 109 -7.74 7.47 -1.31
CA PHE A 109 -6.54 7.06 -2.03
C PHE A 109 -6.87 5.90 -2.97
N TYR A 110 -6.54 6.06 -4.27
CA TYR A 110 -6.79 5.08 -5.31
C TYR A 110 -5.49 4.50 -5.84
N ASN A 111 -5.33 3.19 -5.70
CA ASN A 111 -4.18 2.41 -6.16
C ASN A 111 -4.58 1.38 -7.22
N THR A 112 -3.89 1.39 -8.36
CA THR A 112 -4.16 0.48 -9.48
C THR A 112 -3.02 -0.50 -9.74
N SER A 113 -2.20 -0.79 -8.74
CA SER A 113 -1.05 -1.68 -8.89
C SER A 113 -1.45 -3.07 -9.39
N LEU A 114 -0.80 -3.52 -10.48
CA LEU A 114 -1.01 -4.83 -11.09
C LEU A 114 0.06 -5.84 -10.62
N HIS A 115 1.31 -5.40 -10.55
CA HIS A 115 2.47 -6.24 -10.23
C HIS A 115 3.44 -5.56 -9.25
N SER A 116 2.92 -4.83 -8.27
CA SER A 116 3.74 -4.28 -7.20
C SER A 116 3.69 -5.19 -5.97
N PRO A 117 4.82 -5.70 -5.46
CA PRO A 117 4.82 -6.57 -4.29
C PRO A 117 4.19 -5.89 -3.08
N VAL A 118 4.62 -4.66 -2.76
CA VAL A 118 4.06 -3.81 -1.71
C VAL A 118 4.16 -2.35 -2.16
N PRO A 119 3.05 -1.68 -2.49
CA PRO A 119 3.09 -0.25 -2.74
C PRO A 119 3.21 0.50 -1.41
N THR A 120 4.39 1.04 -1.10
CA THR A 120 4.63 1.80 0.14
C THR A 120 3.71 3.01 0.26
N VAL A 121 3.41 3.67 -0.85
CA VAL A 121 2.43 4.78 -0.93
C VAL A 121 1.03 4.39 -0.43
N LEU A 122 0.64 3.11 -0.57
CA LEU A 122 -0.61 2.58 -0.02
C LEU A 122 -0.56 2.55 1.51
N LEU A 123 0.55 2.05 2.08
CA LEU A 123 0.73 2.00 3.54
C LEU A 123 0.79 3.41 4.14
N GLU A 124 1.44 4.36 3.47
CA GLU A 124 1.53 5.78 3.87
C GLU A 124 0.13 6.44 3.86
N ALA A 125 -0.64 6.23 2.79
CA ALA A 125 -2.01 6.74 2.67
C ALA A 125 -2.94 6.15 3.75
N MET A 126 -2.86 4.83 3.99
CA MET A 126 -3.56 4.16 5.09
C MET A 126 -3.15 4.74 6.44
N ALA A 127 -1.86 4.96 6.65
CA ALA A 127 -1.32 5.56 7.87
C ALA A 127 -1.87 6.97 8.11
N CYS A 128 -2.06 7.76 7.06
CA CYS A 128 -2.69 9.08 7.13
C CYS A 128 -4.24 9.02 7.21
N GLY A 129 -4.85 7.84 7.23
CA GLY A 129 -6.30 7.66 7.38
C GLY A 129 -7.10 7.96 6.11
N CYS A 130 -6.52 7.78 4.92
CA CYS A 130 -7.27 7.82 3.67
C CYS A 130 -8.15 6.56 3.54
N ALA A 131 -9.36 6.71 3.01
CA ALA A 131 -10.16 5.59 2.55
C ALA A 131 -9.51 4.97 1.30
N ILE A 132 -9.28 3.67 1.31
CA ILE A 132 -8.55 3.00 0.24
C ILE A 132 -9.50 2.36 -0.77
N VAL A 133 -9.27 2.64 -2.06
CA VAL A 133 -9.78 1.84 -3.17
C VAL A 133 -8.57 1.28 -3.92
N SER A 134 -8.54 -0.03 -4.17
CA SER A 134 -7.37 -0.65 -4.79
C SER A 134 -7.73 -1.88 -5.63
N THR A 135 -6.82 -2.23 -6.55
CA THR A 135 -6.80 -3.58 -7.13
C THR A 135 -6.55 -4.63 -6.05
N ALA A 136 -7.03 -5.85 -6.29
CA ALA A 136 -6.84 -7.00 -5.38
C ALA A 136 -5.66 -7.87 -5.83
N ASN A 137 -4.53 -7.26 -6.20
CA ASN A 137 -3.35 -7.95 -6.72
C ASN A 137 -2.22 -8.06 -5.69
N CYS A 138 -1.34 -9.01 -5.89
CA CYS A 138 -0.12 -9.22 -5.10
C CYS A 138 -0.43 -9.32 -3.59
N MET A 139 0.26 -8.53 -2.77
CA MET A 139 0.08 -8.51 -1.33
C MET A 139 -1.15 -7.71 -0.87
N ILE A 140 -1.82 -6.96 -1.73
CA ILE A 140 -2.91 -6.06 -1.31
C ILE A 140 -4.01 -6.79 -0.50
N PRO A 141 -4.45 -8.02 -0.87
CA PRO A 141 -5.42 -8.78 -0.06
C PRO A 141 -4.88 -9.28 1.30
N GLU A 142 -3.57 -9.23 1.55
CA GLU A 142 -2.99 -9.51 2.87
C GLU A 142 -3.10 -8.30 3.80
N ILE A 143 -3.14 -7.08 3.23
CA ILE A 143 -3.21 -5.81 3.95
C ILE A 143 -4.66 -5.36 4.12
N ILE A 144 -5.46 -5.49 3.05
CA ILE A 144 -6.81 -4.95 2.98
C ILE A 144 -7.86 -6.07 3.06
N GLU A 145 -8.66 -6.02 4.12
CA GLU A 145 -9.88 -6.78 4.28
C GLU A 145 -11.03 -5.99 3.62
N ASN A 146 -11.52 -6.49 2.47
CA ASN A 146 -12.52 -5.80 1.65
C ASN A 146 -13.78 -5.44 2.44
N GLY A 147 -14.21 -4.19 2.36
CA GLY A 147 -15.38 -3.66 3.09
C GLY A 147 -15.12 -3.29 4.54
N LYS A 148 -13.90 -3.49 5.07
CA LYS A 148 -13.58 -3.19 6.46
C LYS A 148 -12.54 -2.06 6.60
N ASN A 149 -11.39 -2.17 5.95
CA ASN A 149 -10.31 -1.18 5.99
C ASN A 149 -9.91 -0.69 4.58
N GLY A 150 -10.77 -0.92 3.60
CA GLY A 150 -10.65 -0.51 2.22
C GLY A 150 -11.58 -1.30 1.31
N LEU A 151 -11.66 -0.89 0.05
CA LEU A 151 -12.45 -1.56 -0.99
C LEU A 151 -11.51 -2.03 -2.09
N ILE A 152 -11.54 -3.33 -2.40
CA ILE A 152 -10.64 -3.93 -3.39
C ILE A 152 -11.40 -4.76 -4.43
N SER A 153 -11.02 -4.61 -5.69
CA SER A 153 -11.50 -5.45 -6.80
C SER A 153 -10.52 -5.43 -7.96
N ASN A 154 -10.61 -6.42 -8.84
CA ASN A 154 -9.93 -6.41 -10.14
C ASN A 154 -10.90 -6.09 -11.29
N ASP A 155 -12.18 -5.87 -11.01
CA ASP A 155 -13.16 -5.41 -11.99
C ASP A 155 -13.14 -3.87 -12.09
N PRO A 156 -12.91 -3.29 -13.30
CA PRO A 156 -12.90 -1.85 -13.48
C PRO A 156 -14.22 -1.15 -13.14
N GLN A 157 -15.36 -1.82 -13.32
CA GLN A 157 -16.67 -1.26 -13.03
C GLN A 157 -16.90 -1.21 -11.51
N GLU A 158 -16.51 -2.25 -10.78
CA GLU A 158 -16.55 -2.25 -9.32
C GLU A 158 -15.62 -1.18 -8.73
N LEU A 159 -14.37 -1.09 -9.22
CA LEU A 159 -13.43 -0.05 -8.78
C LEU A 159 -14.01 1.35 -8.97
N ARG A 160 -14.59 1.63 -10.15
CA ARG A 160 -15.26 2.89 -10.40
C ARG A 160 -16.46 3.11 -9.47
N GLY A 161 -17.27 2.06 -9.24
CA GLY A 161 -18.39 2.10 -8.29
C GLY A 161 -17.94 2.44 -6.87
N PHE A 162 -16.84 1.88 -6.40
CA PHE A 162 -16.24 2.18 -5.11
C PHE A 162 -15.78 3.63 -4.99
N LEU A 163 -15.11 4.16 -6.02
CA LEU A 163 -14.73 5.58 -6.03
C LEU A 163 -15.96 6.49 -5.97
N GLN A 164 -17.01 6.20 -6.75
CA GLN A 164 -18.25 6.98 -6.74
C GLN A 164 -18.99 6.87 -5.40
N LEU A 165 -18.97 5.72 -4.76
CA LEU A 165 -19.56 5.50 -3.45
C LEU A 165 -18.88 6.39 -2.40
N LEU A 166 -17.55 6.33 -2.30
CA LEU A 166 -16.79 7.07 -1.30
C LEU A 166 -16.77 8.59 -1.53
N LEU A 167 -16.93 9.02 -2.79
CA LEU A 167 -17.10 10.45 -3.12
C LEU A 167 -18.45 11.00 -2.63
N LYS A 168 -19.48 10.15 -2.47
CA LYS A 168 -20.83 10.52 -2.03
C LYS A 168 -21.04 10.30 -0.54
N ASP A 169 -20.45 9.25 0.01
CA ASP A 169 -20.61 8.82 1.39
C ASP A 169 -19.36 9.11 2.20
N GLU A 170 -19.37 10.29 2.84
CA GLU A 170 -18.25 10.76 3.65
C GLU A 170 -18.08 9.95 4.94
N ASP A 171 -19.17 9.53 5.55
CA ASP A 171 -19.14 8.74 6.78
C ASP A 171 -18.51 7.38 6.54
N LEU A 172 -18.89 6.70 5.44
CA LEU A 172 -18.26 5.44 5.04
C LEU A 172 -16.78 5.63 4.70
N ALA A 173 -16.43 6.70 3.98
CA ALA A 173 -15.03 6.99 3.68
C ALA A 173 -14.21 7.21 4.96
N LYS A 174 -14.77 7.95 5.93
CA LYS A 174 -14.14 8.14 7.23
C LYS A 174 -13.97 6.84 7.99
N GLU A 175 -15.00 6.00 8.07
CA GLU A 175 -14.95 4.70 8.75
C GLU A 175 -13.85 3.80 8.16
N LEU A 176 -13.81 3.66 6.84
CA LEU A 176 -12.80 2.86 6.16
C LEU A 176 -11.38 3.42 6.35
N GLY A 177 -11.22 4.74 6.34
CA GLY A 177 -9.95 5.42 6.60
C GLY A 177 -9.45 5.21 8.02
N ASP A 178 -10.34 5.32 9.03
CA ASP A 178 -10.02 5.07 10.43
C ASP A 178 -9.57 3.61 10.64
N ASN A 179 -10.28 2.66 10.03
CA ASN A 179 -9.92 1.24 10.05
C ASN A 179 -8.61 0.94 9.29
N ALA A 180 -8.36 1.65 8.18
CA ALA A 180 -7.08 1.57 7.46
C ALA A 180 -5.92 2.02 8.36
N ARG A 181 -6.05 3.18 9.01
CA ARG A 181 -5.07 3.68 9.98
C ARG A 181 -4.84 2.69 11.12
N LYS A 182 -5.91 2.15 11.70
CA LYS A 182 -5.82 1.15 12.76
C LYS A 182 -5.01 -0.07 12.33
N THR A 183 -5.23 -0.56 11.12
CA THR A 183 -4.48 -1.70 10.56
C THR A 183 -2.98 -1.41 10.49
N ILE A 184 -2.59 -0.21 10.05
CA ILE A 184 -1.17 0.19 9.99
C ILE A 184 -0.56 0.29 11.39
N VAL A 185 -1.26 0.95 12.31
CA VAL A 185 -0.79 1.08 13.71
C VAL A 185 -0.60 -0.28 14.38
N GLU A 186 -1.52 -1.22 14.13
CA GLU A 186 -1.49 -2.53 14.77
C GLU A 186 -0.51 -3.51 14.11
N LYS A 187 -0.32 -3.45 12.78
CA LYS A 187 0.40 -4.51 12.05
C LYS A 187 1.66 -4.05 11.33
N TYR A 188 1.68 -2.81 10.83
CA TYR A 188 2.71 -2.33 9.90
C TYR A 188 3.48 -1.12 10.45
N ASN A 189 3.54 -0.93 11.77
CA ASN A 189 4.35 0.13 12.36
C ASN A 189 5.85 -0.19 12.33
N LEU A 190 6.67 0.85 12.42
CA LEU A 190 8.13 0.73 12.32
C LEU A 190 8.73 -0.07 13.48
N GLU A 191 8.16 0.00 14.69
CA GLU A 191 8.61 -0.76 15.85
C GLU A 191 8.52 -2.28 15.59
N LYS A 192 7.35 -2.75 15.12
CA LYS A 192 7.17 -4.16 14.74
C LYS A 192 8.12 -4.61 13.64
N PHE A 193 8.35 -3.76 12.64
CA PHE A 193 9.30 -4.04 11.58
C PHE A 193 10.71 -4.29 12.14
N VAL A 194 11.17 -3.42 13.04
CA VAL A 194 12.47 -3.56 13.68
C VAL A 194 12.53 -4.82 14.55
N ASP A 195 11.49 -5.08 15.34
CA ASP A 195 11.41 -6.27 16.19
C ASP A 195 11.42 -7.58 15.38
N ASN A 196 10.67 -7.62 14.29
CA ASN A 196 10.63 -8.79 13.39
C ASN A 196 12.02 -9.05 12.77
N TRP A 197 12.72 -8.00 12.33
CA TRP A 197 14.10 -8.14 11.83
C TRP A 197 15.06 -8.60 12.92
N ASN A 198 15.00 -8.02 14.12
CA ASN A 198 15.84 -8.43 15.23
C ASN A 198 15.63 -9.90 15.59
N ASN A 199 14.38 -10.33 15.68
CA ASN A 199 14.02 -11.72 15.97
C ASN A 199 14.56 -12.67 14.89
N LEU A 200 14.40 -12.32 13.62
CA LEU A 200 14.90 -13.11 12.49
C LEU A 200 16.43 -13.23 12.53
N LEU A 201 17.13 -12.12 12.72
CA LEU A 201 18.60 -12.12 12.78
C LEU A 201 19.13 -12.94 13.97
N HIS A 202 18.51 -12.79 15.15
CA HIS A 202 18.90 -13.56 16.34
C HIS A 202 18.65 -15.06 16.16
N SER A 203 17.51 -15.46 15.64
CA SER A 203 17.19 -16.87 15.40
C SER A 203 18.15 -17.49 14.38
N THR A 204 18.45 -16.78 13.30
CA THR A 204 19.39 -17.23 12.28
C THR A 204 20.80 -17.44 12.83
N VAL A 205 21.31 -16.48 13.60
CA VAL A 205 22.66 -16.62 14.24
C VAL A 205 22.71 -17.80 15.21
N ASN A 206 21.66 -17.98 16.02
CA ASN A 206 21.61 -19.08 16.98
C ASN A 206 21.54 -20.46 16.29
N ASN A 207 20.77 -20.55 15.21
CA ASN A 207 20.68 -21.78 14.41
C ASN A 207 22.02 -22.14 13.74
N TYR A 208 22.83 -21.15 13.36
CA TYR A 208 24.18 -21.37 12.81
C TYR A 208 25.20 -21.81 13.87
N ARG A 209 25.10 -21.29 15.10
CA ARG A 209 26.04 -21.63 16.22
C ARG A 209 25.82 -23.03 16.77
N ASN A 210 24.64 -23.60 16.59
CA ASN A 210 24.24 -24.90 17.11
C ASN A 210 24.34 -26.03 16.04
N LYS A 211 24.85 -25.74 14.84
CA LYS A 211 25.24 -26.71 13.81
C LYS A 211 26.75 -26.92 13.79
#